data_0e3c69e99d192e6eeea8fc22e465e9fb
#
_entry.id   0e3c69e99d192e6eeea8fc22e465e9fb
#
_cell.length_a   1.000
_cell.length_b   1.000
_cell.length_c   1.000
_cell.angle_alpha   90.00
_cell.angle_beta   90.00
_cell.angle_gamma   90.00
#
_symmetry.space_group_name_H-M   'P 1'
#
loop_
_entity.id
_entity.type
_entity.pdbx_description
1 polymer ?
#
loop_
_entity_poly.entity_id
_entity_poly.type
_entity_poly.pdbx_seq_one_letter_code
_entity_poly.pdbx_strand_id
1 'polypeptide(L)'
;SGIADALKAMGLKVKHEEFFDTLTIEASNEQRSALQKATEARRINLGYTDQGVHISTHELMNHEDAVALVEAIAAGLALAAPVFQDGATRLKHLRSEAILTHPVFHSYRSETEMMRYIKKLERRDISLNHSMISLGSCTMKLNAAAEMLPLSWPAFANMHPFVPVEQAAG
;
A
#
# COMPACT_ATOMS: atom_id res chain seq x y z
N SER A 1 -10.90 -8.08 4.75
CA SER A 1 -11.74 -8.68 5.81
C SER A 1 -11.13 -9.96 6.38
N GLY A 2 -10.59 -10.88 5.58
CA GLY A 2 -10.07 -12.17 6.04
C GLY A 2 -9.08 -12.08 7.20
N ILE A 3 -8.15 -11.10 7.16
CA ILE A 3 -7.23 -10.86 8.27
C ILE A 3 -8.00 -10.49 9.55
N ALA A 4 -8.98 -9.60 9.48
CA ALA A 4 -9.77 -9.23 10.65
C ALA A 4 -10.55 -10.42 11.23
N ASP A 5 -11.07 -11.29 10.39
CA ASP A 5 -11.79 -12.48 10.81
C ASP A 5 -10.84 -13.49 11.47
N ALA A 6 -9.65 -13.68 10.93
CA ALA A 6 -8.63 -14.51 11.53
C ALA A 6 -8.16 -13.98 12.90
N LEU A 7 -7.94 -12.66 13.02
CA LEU A 7 -7.58 -12.01 14.28
C LEU A 7 -8.68 -12.19 15.34
N LYS A 8 -9.94 -12.01 14.96
CA LYS A 8 -11.09 -12.23 15.87
C LYS A 8 -11.22 -13.71 16.27
N ALA A 9 -10.97 -14.64 15.35
CA ALA A 9 -10.98 -16.07 15.65
C ALA A 9 -9.88 -16.46 16.67
N MET A 10 -8.77 -15.74 16.71
CA MET A 10 -7.72 -15.87 17.74
C MET A 10 -8.07 -15.17 19.08
N GLY A 11 -9.25 -14.56 19.18
CA GLY A 11 -9.67 -13.82 20.37
C GLY A 11 -9.08 -12.41 20.48
N LEU A 12 -8.45 -11.89 19.42
CA LEU A 12 -7.88 -10.55 19.43
C LEU A 12 -8.97 -9.50 19.20
N LYS A 13 -8.88 -8.39 19.93
CA LYS A 13 -9.83 -7.30 19.81
C LYS A 13 -9.39 -6.34 18.71
N VAL A 14 -10.12 -6.38 17.59
CA VAL A 14 -9.99 -5.39 16.51
C VAL A 14 -10.75 -4.13 16.91
N LYS A 15 -10.05 -2.99 16.95
CA LYS A 15 -10.55 -1.72 17.50
C LYS A 15 -11.75 -1.16 16.74
N HIS A 16 -11.77 -1.32 15.42
CA HIS A 16 -12.82 -0.78 14.56
C HIS A 16 -13.53 -1.91 13.79
N GLU A 17 -14.85 -1.84 13.72
CA GLU A 17 -15.64 -2.79 12.94
C GLU A 17 -15.57 -2.51 11.44
N GLU A 18 -15.49 -1.24 11.08
CA GLU A 18 -15.38 -0.76 9.70
C GLU A 18 -13.98 -0.18 9.48
N PHE A 19 -13.33 -0.62 8.44
CA PHE A 19 -12.00 -0.20 8.02
C PHE A 19 -11.88 -0.40 6.51
N PHE A 20 -10.98 0.30 5.88
CA PHE A 20 -10.68 0.11 4.46
C PHE A 20 -9.47 -0.84 4.30
N ASP A 21 -8.28 -0.38 4.60
CA ASP A 21 -7.01 -1.10 4.43
C ASP A 21 -6.22 -1.25 5.73
N THR A 22 -6.58 -0.53 6.78
CA THR A 22 -5.83 -0.50 8.04
C THR A 22 -6.66 -1.04 9.20
N LEU A 23 -6.09 -2.03 9.88
CA LEU A 23 -6.62 -2.66 11.09
C LEU A 23 -5.80 -2.22 12.29
N THR A 24 -6.47 -2.09 13.45
CA THR A 24 -5.79 -1.89 14.72
C THR A 24 -6.25 -2.96 15.70
N ILE A 25 -5.31 -3.69 16.28
CA ILE A 25 -5.56 -4.60 17.37
C ILE A 25 -5.08 -4.00 18.69
N GLU A 26 -5.86 -4.15 19.76
CA GLU A 26 -5.47 -3.78 21.10
C GLU A 26 -4.43 -4.78 21.61
N ALA A 27 -3.33 -4.29 22.18
CA ALA A 27 -2.24 -5.14 22.68
C ALA A 27 -1.52 -4.47 23.84
N SER A 28 -1.17 -5.25 24.86
CA SER A 28 -0.31 -4.79 25.97
C SER A 28 1.12 -4.53 25.47
N ASN A 29 1.94 -3.90 26.32
CA ASN A 29 3.34 -3.65 25.98
C ASN A 29 4.11 -4.95 25.73
N GLU A 30 3.85 -5.99 26.54
CA GLU A 30 4.45 -7.31 26.39
C GLU A 30 4.02 -7.97 25.09
N GLN A 31 2.72 -7.90 24.78
CA GLN A 31 2.18 -8.43 23.52
C GLN A 31 2.77 -7.69 22.31
N ARG A 32 2.89 -6.36 22.35
CA ARG A 32 3.51 -5.57 21.28
C ARG A 32 4.95 -5.99 21.02
N SER A 33 5.74 -6.15 22.09
CA SER A 33 7.13 -6.59 21.96
C SER A 33 7.24 -8.02 21.39
N ALA A 34 6.36 -8.91 21.82
CA ALA A 34 6.33 -10.28 21.31
C ALA A 34 5.91 -10.33 19.83
N LEU A 35 4.90 -9.57 19.47
CA LEU A 35 4.45 -9.42 18.09
C LEU A 35 5.55 -8.85 17.20
N GLN A 36 6.20 -7.78 17.63
CA GLN A 36 7.29 -7.16 16.87
C GLN A 36 8.39 -8.17 16.56
N LYS A 37 8.87 -8.90 17.56
CA LYS A 37 9.90 -9.93 17.36
C LYS A 37 9.46 -11.03 16.37
N ALA A 38 8.22 -11.48 16.49
CA ALA A 38 7.71 -12.56 15.65
C ALA A 38 7.48 -12.13 14.20
N THR A 39 6.99 -10.91 13.97
CA THR A 39 6.74 -10.38 12.63
C THR A 39 8.03 -9.97 11.94
N GLU A 40 8.96 -9.29 12.64
CA GLU A 40 10.28 -8.93 12.10
C GLU A 40 11.12 -10.15 11.72
N ALA A 41 11.04 -11.25 12.50
CA ALA A 41 11.70 -12.52 12.17
C ALA A 41 11.19 -13.11 10.83
N ARG A 42 9.98 -12.76 10.43
CA ARG A 42 9.38 -13.12 9.13
C ARG A 42 9.46 -12.01 8.09
N ARG A 43 10.23 -10.94 8.36
CA ARG A 43 10.39 -9.76 7.52
C ARG A 43 9.08 -9.00 7.27
N ILE A 44 8.20 -8.98 8.27
CA ILE A 44 6.94 -8.24 8.24
C ILE A 44 7.04 -7.11 9.24
N ASN A 45 6.93 -5.87 8.77
CA ASN A 45 6.88 -4.68 9.60
C ASN A 45 5.42 -4.27 9.85
N LEU A 46 5.09 -4.02 11.12
CA LEU A 46 3.78 -3.49 11.53
C LEU A 46 3.98 -2.14 12.21
N GLY A 47 2.90 -1.38 12.36
CA GLY A 47 2.92 -0.14 13.12
C GLY A 47 2.68 -0.41 14.61
N TYR A 48 3.57 0.04 15.48
CA TYR A 48 3.47 -0.12 16.93
C TYR A 48 3.28 1.23 17.59
N THR A 49 2.17 1.42 18.29
CA THR A 49 1.83 2.66 19.01
C THR A 49 1.31 2.35 20.40
N ASP A 50 1.13 3.39 21.20
CA ASP A 50 0.51 3.23 22.53
C ASP A 50 -0.94 2.75 22.46
N GLN A 51 -1.58 2.90 21.31
CA GLN A 51 -2.98 2.49 21.09
C GLN A 51 -3.11 1.03 20.61
N GLY A 52 -2.01 0.36 20.28
CA GLY A 52 -2.02 -1.02 19.80
C GLY A 52 -1.09 -1.26 18.63
N VAL A 53 -1.37 -2.32 17.88
CA VAL A 53 -0.63 -2.70 16.69
C VAL A 53 -1.48 -2.41 15.45
N HIS A 54 -0.91 -1.67 14.51
CA HIS A 54 -1.53 -1.31 13.26
C HIS A 54 -1.05 -2.21 12.13
N ILE A 55 -1.99 -2.74 11.38
CA ILE A 55 -1.76 -3.60 10.22
C ILE A 55 -2.32 -2.87 9.02
N SER A 56 -1.47 -2.37 8.15
CA SER A 56 -1.87 -1.73 6.90
C SER A 56 -1.62 -2.66 5.73
N THR A 57 -2.62 -2.83 4.90
CA THR A 57 -2.55 -3.66 3.69
C THR A 57 -2.44 -2.76 2.45
N HIS A 58 -2.00 -3.31 1.34
CA HIS A 58 -1.85 -2.59 0.08
C HIS A 58 -2.20 -3.51 -1.10
N GLU A 59 -2.28 -2.96 -2.30
CA GLU A 59 -2.79 -3.63 -3.50
C GLU A 59 -1.93 -4.81 -3.96
N LEU A 60 -0.65 -4.85 -3.56
CA LEU A 60 0.26 -5.96 -3.93
C LEU A 60 0.20 -7.13 -2.95
N MET A 61 -0.50 -6.97 -1.82
CA MET A 61 -0.64 -8.03 -0.84
C MET A 61 -1.49 -9.18 -1.39
N ASN A 62 -0.94 -10.37 -1.42
CA ASN A 62 -1.61 -11.58 -1.89
C ASN A 62 -2.10 -12.46 -0.74
N HIS A 63 -2.71 -13.59 -1.07
CA HIS A 63 -3.22 -14.56 -0.10
C HIS A 63 -2.11 -15.12 0.81
N GLU A 64 -0.95 -15.45 0.24
CA GLU A 64 0.19 -16.02 0.97
C GLU A 64 0.76 -15.03 1.98
N ASP A 65 0.82 -13.75 1.62
CA ASP A 65 1.24 -12.68 2.53
C ASP A 65 0.28 -12.56 3.72
N ALA A 66 -1.03 -12.66 3.46
CA ALA A 66 -2.04 -12.61 4.51
C ALA A 66 -1.94 -13.82 5.46
N VAL A 67 -1.72 -15.01 4.92
CA VAL A 67 -1.47 -16.24 5.71
C VAL A 67 -0.22 -16.07 6.57
N ALA A 68 0.89 -15.64 5.97
CA ALA A 68 2.16 -15.44 6.67
C ALA A 68 2.04 -14.41 7.81
N LEU A 69 1.28 -13.34 7.60
CA LEU A 69 0.99 -12.33 8.62
C LEU A 69 0.20 -12.93 9.79
N VAL A 70 -0.89 -13.66 9.50
CA VAL A 70 -1.74 -14.27 10.53
C VAL A 70 -0.96 -15.28 11.36
N GLU A 71 -0.13 -16.12 10.71
CA GLU A 71 0.74 -17.07 11.38
C GLU A 71 1.83 -16.39 12.23
N ALA A 72 2.40 -15.27 11.75
CA ALA A 72 3.37 -14.50 12.51
C ALA A 72 2.75 -13.95 13.80
N ILE A 73 1.54 -13.40 13.70
CA ILE A 73 0.80 -12.87 14.84
C ILE A 73 0.45 -14.00 15.83
N ALA A 74 -0.04 -15.12 15.34
CA ALA A 74 -0.36 -16.29 16.17
C ALA A 74 0.87 -16.80 16.92
N ALA A 75 2.01 -16.95 16.24
CA ALA A 75 3.27 -17.37 16.84
C ALA A 75 3.76 -16.38 17.91
N GLY A 76 3.67 -15.06 17.63
CA GLY A 76 4.09 -14.03 18.57
C GLY A 76 3.29 -14.01 19.87
N LEU A 77 2.03 -14.42 19.81
CA LEU A 77 1.14 -14.47 20.99
C LEU A 77 0.93 -15.88 21.55
N ALA A 78 1.66 -16.88 21.05
CA ALA A 78 1.51 -18.29 21.41
C ALA A 78 0.06 -18.81 21.23
N LEU A 79 -0.61 -18.34 20.17
CA LEU A 79 -1.96 -18.76 19.81
C LEU A 79 -1.94 -19.76 18.65
N ALA A 80 -3.02 -20.53 18.50
CA ALA A 80 -3.21 -21.35 17.32
C ALA A 80 -3.62 -20.46 16.12
N ALA A 81 -2.90 -20.58 15.01
CA ALA A 81 -3.29 -19.88 13.79
C ALA A 81 -4.56 -20.53 13.21
N PRO A 82 -5.62 -19.76 12.92
CA PRO A 82 -6.79 -20.27 12.25
C PRO A 82 -6.48 -20.56 10.76
N VAL A 83 -7.28 -21.41 10.14
CA VAL A 83 -7.24 -21.56 8.69
C VAL A 83 -7.68 -20.25 8.07
N PHE A 84 -6.77 -19.58 7.35
CA PHE A 84 -7.06 -18.31 6.72
C PHE A 84 -8.04 -18.48 5.56
N GLN A 85 -9.01 -17.61 5.50
CA GLN A 85 -9.97 -17.53 4.40
C GLN A 85 -10.09 -16.08 3.93
N ASP A 86 -10.17 -15.89 2.63
CA ASP A 86 -10.41 -14.57 2.06
C ASP A 86 -11.81 -14.09 2.46
N GLY A 87 -11.85 -12.95 3.11
CA GLY A 87 -13.10 -12.36 3.58
C GLY A 87 -13.77 -11.49 2.54
N ALA A 88 -15.09 -11.49 2.51
CA ALA A 88 -15.86 -10.58 1.67
C ALA A 88 -15.74 -9.13 2.17
N THR A 89 -15.86 -8.17 1.26
CA THR A 89 -15.90 -6.75 1.60
C THR A 89 -17.11 -6.43 2.48
N ARG A 90 -16.86 -5.74 3.60
CA ARG A 90 -17.89 -5.38 4.60
C ARG A 90 -18.17 -3.89 4.68
N LEU A 91 -17.73 -3.13 3.67
CA LEU A 91 -17.97 -1.69 3.65
C LEU A 91 -19.47 -1.42 3.48
N LYS A 92 -20.06 -0.65 4.41
CA LYS A 92 -21.48 -0.28 4.38
C LYS A 92 -21.77 0.88 3.44
N HIS A 93 -20.77 1.76 3.26
CA HIS A 93 -20.89 2.99 2.49
C HIS A 93 -20.20 2.87 1.14
N LEU A 94 -20.67 1.95 0.31
CA LEU A 94 -20.21 1.84 -1.06
C LEU A 94 -20.79 2.97 -1.92
N ARG A 95 -19.98 3.48 -2.83
CA ARG A 95 -20.43 4.43 -3.83
C ARG A 95 -21.48 3.76 -4.74
N SER A 96 -22.61 4.42 -4.93
CA SER A 96 -23.65 3.98 -5.87
C SER A 96 -23.58 4.71 -7.22
N GLU A 97 -22.99 5.92 -7.25
CA GLU A 97 -22.90 6.67 -8.48
C GLU A 97 -21.79 6.14 -9.39
N ALA A 98 -22.02 6.23 -10.68
CA ALA A 98 -21.02 5.92 -11.69
C ALA A 98 -19.81 6.88 -11.58
N ILE A 99 -18.61 6.34 -11.74
CA ILE A 99 -17.36 7.12 -11.75
C ILE A 99 -16.86 7.32 -13.18
N LEU A 100 -16.09 8.39 -13.41
CA LEU A 100 -15.42 8.66 -14.68
C LEU A 100 -16.37 8.59 -15.89
N THR A 101 -17.55 9.21 -15.76
CA THR A 101 -18.61 9.17 -16.78
C THR A 101 -18.31 10.00 -18.03
N HIS A 102 -17.36 10.96 -17.94
CA HIS A 102 -17.00 11.76 -19.11
C HIS A 102 -16.34 10.90 -20.20
N PRO A 103 -16.69 11.06 -21.48
CA PRO A 103 -16.18 10.23 -22.58
C PRO A 103 -14.66 10.15 -22.70
N VAL A 104 -13.93 11.16 -22.24
CA VAL A 104 -12.46 11.16 -22.25
C VAL A 104 -11.84 9.98 -21.51
N PHE A 105 -12.49 9.51 -20.43
CA PHE A 105 -12.01 8.37 -19.65
C PHE A 105 -12.24 7.01 -20.33
N HIS A 106 -13.01 7.02 -21.43
CA HIS A 106 -13.32 5.83 -22.20
C HIS A 106 -12.70 5.86 -23.61
N SER A 107 -11.89 6.90 -23.87
CA SER A 107 -11.17 7.10 -25.13
C SER A 107 -9.66 6.86 -24.91
N TYR A 108 -8.89 6.91 -26.00
CA TYR A 108 -7.42 6.87 -25.97
C TYR A 108 -6.86 5.64 -25.26
N ARG A 109 -7.35 4.45 -25.61
CA ARG A 109 -7.04 3.18 -24.95
C ARG A 109 -5.81 2.46 -25.50
N SER A 110 -5.24 2.91 -26.60
CA SER A 110 -3.96 2.42 -27.12
C SER A 110 -2.81 3.36 -26.73
N GLU A 111 -1.60 2.83 -26.66
CA GLU A 111 -0.40 3.63 -26.39
C GLU A 111 -0.29 4.83 -27.33
N THR A 112 -0.44 4.59 -28.64
CA THR A 112 -0.36 5.65 -29.66
C THR A 112 -1.42 6.73 -29.46
N GLU A 113 -2.65 6.36 -29.16
CA GLU A 113 -3.73 7.34 -28.91
C GLU A 113 -3.47 8.14 -27.66
N MET A 114 -3.02 7.50 -26.60
CA MET A 114 -2.68 8.16 -25.34
C MET A 114 -1.53 9.16 -25.54
N MET A 115 -0.46 8.78 -26.23
CA MET A 115 0.67 9.66 -26.52
C MET A 115 0.24 10.88 -27.34
N ARG A 116 -0.61 10.68 -28.35
CA ARG A 116 -1.17 11.78 -29.14
C ARG A 116 -2.09 12.68 -28.33
N TYR A 117 -2.87 12.11 -27.41
CA TYR A 117 -3.74 12.86 -26.52
C TYR A 117 -2.94 13.71 -25.53
N ILE A 118 -1.91 13.14 -24.91
CA ILE A 118 -0.97 13.88 -24.04
C ILE A 118 -0.37 15.07 -24.81
N LYS A 119 0.11 14.85 -26.03
CA LYS A 119 0.67 15.93 -26.85
C LYS A 119 -0.36 16.99 -27.24
N LYS A 120 -1.62 16.60 -27.46
CA LYS A 120 -2.73 17.53 -27.69
C LYS A 120 -2.99 18.41 -26.47
N LEU A 121 -2.94 17.86 -25.27
CA LEU A 121 -3.09 18.64 -24.01
C LEU A 121 -1.90 19.57 -23.79
N GLU A 122 -0.69 19.06 -23.98
CA GLU A 122 0.54 19.84 -23.85
C GLU A 122 0.55 21.10 -24.73
N ARG A 123 0.02 20.99 -25.95
CA ARG A 123 -0.06 22.11 -26.91
C ARG A 123 -1.07 23.19 -26.54
N ARG A 124 -1.92 22.99 -25.55
CA ARG A 124 -2.88 24.00 -25.09
C ARG A 124 -2.23 25.10 -24.26
N ASP A 125 -1.03 24.83 -23.75
CA ASP A 125 -0.23 25.76 -23.00
C ASP A 125 1.23 25.68 -23.45
N ILE A 126 2.11 26.41 -22.80
CA ILE A 126 3.54 26.41 -23.09
C ILE A 126 4.17 25.13 -22.51
N SER A 127 4.62 24.24 -23.40
CA SER A 127 5.38 23.08 -22.97
C SER A 127 6.86 23.37 -22.81
N LEU A 128 7.56 22.52 -22.07
CA LEU A 128 9.02 22.63 -21.88
C LEU A 128 9.80 22.55 -23.20
N ASN A 129 9.23 21.90 -24.24
CA ASN A 129 9.84 21.80 -25.57
C ASN A 129 9.76 23.11 -26.36
N HIS A 130 8.87 24.03 -25.97
CA HIS A 130 8.63 25.29 -26.67
C HIS A 130 8.94 26.50 -25.79
N SER A 131 9.18 26.29 -24.51
CA SER A 131 9.44 27.36 -23.53
C SER A 131 10.91 27.69 -23.48
N MET A 132 11.20 28.97 -23.50
CA MET A 132 12.53 29.49 -23.16
C MET A 132 12.69 29.78 -21.67
N ILE A 133 11.65 29.58 -20.88
CA ILE A 133 11.63 29.83 -19.44
C ILE A 133 11.80 28.48 -18.73
N SER A 134 12.90 28.32 -18.01
CA SER A 134 13.17 27.13 -17.19
C SER A 134 12.44 27.13 -15.82
N LEU A 135 11.63 28.14 -15.56
CA LEU A 135 10.97 28.35 -14.28
C LEU A 135 9.61 27.63 -14.19
N GLY A 136 9.28 27.18 -12.98
CA GLY A 136 7.93 26.75 -12.62
C GLY A 136 7.76 25.26 -12.43
N SER A 137 8.71 24.42 -12.81
CA SER A 137 8.47 22.98 -12.73
C SER A 137 9.55 22.14 -12.13
N CYS A 138 10.53 22.71 -11.51
CA CYS A 138 11.71 22.00 -11.01
C CYS A 138 12.50 21.25 -12.11
N THR A 139 13.78 21.13 -11.91
CA THR A 139 14.73 20.48 -12.80
C THR A 139 14.42 19.00 -13.10
N MET A 140 13.62 18.36 -12.27
CA MET A 140 13.28 16.94 -12.35
C MET A 140 12.50 16.51 -13.60
N LYS A 141 11.90 17.43 -14.34
CA LYS A 141 11.08 17.09 -15.53
C LYS A 141 11.88 16.85 -16.80
N LEU A 142 13.16 17.17 -16.79
CA LEU A 142 14.05 17.02 -17.95
C LEU A 142 15.11 15.92 -17.71
N ASN A 143 14.90 15.06 -16.75
CA ASN A 143 15.79 13.95 -16.51
C ASN A 143 15.79 12.99 -17.72
N ALA A 144 16.95 12.47 -18.05
CA ALA A 144 17.07 11.43 -19.06
C ALA A 144 16.29 10.18 -18.63
N ALA A 145 15.66 9.49 -19.57
CA ALA A 145 14.93 8.26 -19.28
C ALA A 145 15.81 7.22 -18.57
N ALA A 146 17.09 7.17 -18.89
CA ALA A 146 18.06 6.28 -18.23
C ALA A 146 18.24 6.58 -16.73
N GLU A 147 18.11 7.83 -16.32
CA GLU A 147 18.20 8.24 -14.90
C GLU A 147 16.92 7.83 -14.13
N MET A 148 15.81 7.65 -14.85
CA MET A 148 14.53 7.24 -14.27
C MET A 148 14.41 5.72 -14.12
N LEU A 149 15.18 4.93 -14.86
CA LEU A 149 15.13 3.46 -14.84
C LEU A 149 15.33 2.87 -13.43
N PRO A 150 16.28 3.33 -12.62
CA PRO A 150 16.48 2.80 -11.27
C PRO A 150 15.26 2.92 -10.36
N LEU A 151 14.38 3.89 -10.59
CA LEU A 151 13.15 4.06 -9.80
C LEU A 151 12.17 2.88 -9.96
N SER A 152 12.27 2.13 -11.06
CA SER A 152 11.46 0.95 -11.31
C SER A 152 12.07 -0.36 -10.78
N TRP A 153 13.30 -0.33 -10.29
CA TRP A 153 13.93 -1.51 -9.75
C TRP A 153 13.31 -1.88 -8.40
N PRO A 154 12.92 -3.15 -8.19
CA PRO A 154 12.24 -3.56 -6.97
C PRO A 154 12.98 -3.20 -5.68
N ALA A 155 14.31 -3.22 -5.70
CA ALA A 155 15.14 -2.86 -4.56
C ALA A 155 14.96 -1.40 -4.09
N PHE A 156 14.56 -0.50 -5.00
CA PHE A 156 14.25 0.90 -4.68
C PHE A 156 12.75 1.17 -4.64
N ALA A 157 12.01 0.67 -5.64
CA ALA A 157 10.58 0.94 -5.78
C ALA A 157 9.73 0.34 -4.66
N ASN A 158 10.13 -0.81 -4.13
CA ASN A 158 9.37 -1.53 -3.10
C ASN A 158 9.77 -1.16 -1.67
N MET A 159 10.68 -0.21 -1.49
CA MET A 159 11.09 0.24 -0.18
C MET A 159 10.04 1.20 0.41
N HIS A 160 9.46 0.83 1.55
CA HIS A 160 8.49 1.69 2.21
C HIS A 160 9.19 2.91 2.83
N PRO A 161 8.62 4.14 2.76
CA PRO A 161 9.23 5.36 3.32
C PRO A 161 9.54 5.29 4.82
N PHE A 162 8.78 4.50 5.58
CA PHE A 162 8.95 4.32 7.02
C PHE A 162 9.58 2.97 7.39
N VAL A 163 10.28 2.34 6.46
CA VAL A 163 11.06 1.13 6.79
C VAL A 163 12.13 1.49 7.83
N PRO A 164 12.39 0.63 8.83
CA PRO A 164 13.46 0.84 9.78
C PRO A 164 14.82 1.04 9.09
N VAL A 165 15.61 2.01 9.59
CA VAL A 165 16.89 2.42 8.95
C VAL A 165 17.85 1.25 8.78
N GLU A 166 17.89 0.35 9.76
CA GLU A 166 18.74 -0.85 9.74
C GLU A 166 18.33 -1.86 8.64
N GLN A 167 17.10 -1.80 8.15
CA GLN A 167 16.61 -2.63 7.04
C GLN A 167 16.83 -1.97 5.67
N ALA A 168 17.17 -0.68 5.66
CA ALA A 168 17.38 0.11 4.45
C ALA A 168 18.88 0.33 4.16
N ALA A 169 19.79 -0.24 4.94
CA ALA A 169 21.23 -0.13 4.74
C ALA A 169 21.66 -0.94 3.50
N GLY A 170 22.11 -0.25 2.45
CA GLY A 170 22.60 -0.87 1.22
C GLY A 170 22.65 0.10 0.05
#